data_66e6908ca953a06120842b6d1e2e4c07
#
_entry.id   66e6908ca953a06120842b6d1e2e4c07
#
_cell.length_a   1.000
_cell.length_b   1.000
_cell.length_c   1.000
_cell.angle_alpha   90.00
_cell.angle_beta   90.00
_cell.angle_gamma   90.00
#
_symmetry.space_group_name_H-M   'P 1'
#
loop_
_entity.id
_entity.type
_entity.pdbx_description
1 polymer ?
#
loop_
_entity_poly.entity_id
_entity_poly.type
_entity_poly.pdbx_seq_one_letter_code
_entity_poly.pdbx_strand_id
1 'polypeptide(L)'
;MESNDLRDRFEAAGKELVPSAGSVEAVKARARQRTVRSRVAAAVAALLVIIGVAIATTVIIGPDDDSASSAVGEATNTAAVYTSNGLVEAADFAYVGSFAAPEDPSGVEEFSFGGSAVAYNPAGEGSLFITGFARNEMVAEISIPQLRAHEGQSDSLFDAEVIQPFTDITEGRGSSLIGSSQVGGQDDFRIGGLEVIEGPDGARLHWTAWQLGNVAVNDVPGHGHSSVDFGSLDVQGPWFLGEFNQYETAGYLFDVPAGFADLALDGATVLSGFQISGSAITSAGPPFYAFSPPDSLAAQERLAVTELAKFERPDESSQSFPEEALFSGGDWITTSDNRNAIALAGNATDIEPNVTCAFSAEAPVASTGPQIALYDPSDLAEVAAGVRLPSEVEPYEIFSLEGDVIPTCGEQISGISYDAENGRLFVVQERVTTSSTLFDARPVIHVFSIR
;
A
#
# COMPACT_ATOMS: atom_id res chain seq x y z
N MET A 1 12.02 11.40 -42.43
CA MET A 1 10.74 10.74 -42.12
C MET A 1 9.85 11.83 -41.61
N GLU A 2 8.77 12.13 -42.27
CA GLU A 2 8.00 13.35 -42.04
C GLU A 2 7.11 13.25 -40.78
N SER A 3 7.06 14.29 -40.02
CA SER A 3 6.32 14.45 -38.76
C SER A 3 4.81 14.10 -38.86
N ASN A 4 4.27 14.11 -40.05
CA ASN A 4 2.86 13.78 -40.31
C ASN A 4 2.57 12.26 -40.26
N ASP A 5 3.52 11.39 -40.56
CA ASP A 5 3.32 9.92 -40.53
C ASP A 5 3.20 9.41 -39.05
N LEU A 6 3.88 10.05 -38.13
CA LEU A 6 3.77 9.73 -36.70
C LEU A 6 2.42 10.18 -36.12
N ARG A 7 1.94 11.34 -36.50
CA ARG A 7 0.66 11.87 -36.04
C ARG A 7 -0.52 11.01 -36.55
N ASP A 8 -0.49 10.62 -37.81
CA ASP A 8 -1.52 9.76 -38.39
C ASP A 8 -1.55 8.36 -37.76
N ARG A 9 -0.39 7.83 -37.32
CA ARG A 9 -0.30 6.56 -36.58
C ARG A 9 -0.84 6.67 -35.16
N PHE A 10 -0.62 7.80 -34.48
CA PHE A 10 -1.20 8.04 -33.15
C PHE A 10 -2.73 8.24 -33.22
N GLU A 11 -3.25 8.94 -34.21
CA GLU A 11 -4.70 9.08 -34.41
C GLU A 11 -5.37 7.74 -34.80
N ALA A 12 -4.68 6.86 -35.53
CA ALA A 12 -5.18 5.54 -35.86
C ALA A 12 -5.21 4.62 -34.60
N ALA A 13 -4.16 4.63 -33.79
CA ALA A 13 -4.10 3.87 -32.54
C ALA A 13 -5.13 4.34 -31.51
N GLY A 14 -5.37 5.64 -31.38
CA GLY A 14 -6.38 6.19 -30.50
C GLY A 14 -7.83 5.82 -30.87
N LYS A 15 -8.11 5.51 -32.11
CA LYS A 15 -9.44 5.07 -32.55
C LYS A 15 -9.72 3.58 -32.30
N GLU A 16 -8.68 2.76 -32.19
CA GLU A 16 -8.82 1.34 -31.83
C GLU A 16 -9.03 1.10 -30.32
N LEU A 17 -8.71 2.08 -29.48
CA LEU A 17 -8.80 1.99 -28.01
C LEU A 17 -10.16 2.38 -27.43
N VAL A 18 -11.16 2.76 -28.24
CA VAL A 18 -12.51 3.02 -27.75
C VAL A 18 -13.25 1.71 -27.57
N PRO A 19 -13.56 1.28 -26.31
CA PRO A 19 -14.33 0.06 -26.08
C PRO A 19 -15.70 0.14 -26.78
N SER A 20 -16.13 -0.94 -27.42
CA SER A 20 -17.46 -0.98 -28.02
C SER A 20 -18.54 -0.83 -26.93
N ALA A 21 -19.60 -0.09 -27.19
CA ALA A 21 -20.71 0.15 -26.25
C ALA A 21 -21.26 -1.14 -25.60
N GLY A 22 -21.09 -2.29 -26.24
CA GLY A 22 -21.50 -3.59 -25.71
C GLY A 22 -20.62 -4.12 -24.57
N SER A 23 -19.34 -3.73 -24.48
CA SER A 23 -18.45 -4.15 -23.40
C SER A 23 -18.74 -3.41 -22.10
N VAL A 24 -19.06 -2.13 -22.16
CA VAL A 24 -19.43 -1.30 -20.99
C VAL A 24 -20.73 -1.78 -20.35
N GLU A 25 -21.73 -2.11 -21.14
CA GLU A 25 -23.02 -2.64 -20.63
C GLU A 25 -22.86 -4.05 -20.02
N ALA A 26 -21.98 -4.90 -20.53
CA ALA A 26 -21.69 -6.20 -19.95
C ALA A 26 -20.98 -6.10 -18.59
N VAL A 27 -20.08 -5.11 -18.43
CA VAL A 27 -19.40 -4.82 -17.14
C VAL A 27 -20.42 -4.30 -16.12
N LYS A 28 -21.27 -3.35 -16.49
CA LYS A 28 -22.34 -2.82 -15.62
C LYS A 28 -23.34 -3.89 -15.19
N ALA A 29 -23.69 -4.83 -16.08
CA ALA A 29 -24.59 -5.93 -15.76
C ALA A 29 -23.97 -6.90 -14.75
N ARG A 30 -22.68 -7.20 -14.84
CA ARG A 30 -21.95 -8.05 -13.88
C ARG A 30 -21.79 -7.39 -12.52
N ALA A 31 -21.51 -6.09 -12.47
CA ALA A 31 -21.41 -5.33 -11.23
C ALA A 31 -22.76 -5.37 -10.46
N ARG A 32 -23.89 -5.10 -11.13
CA ARG A 32 -25.23 -5.19 -10.52
C ARG A 32 -25.57 -6.58 -9.99
N GLN A 33 -25.09 -7.63 -10.65
CA GLN A 33 -25.35 -9.01 -10.22
C GLN A 33 -24.55 -9.40 -8.96
N ARG A 34 -23.37 -8.78 -8.74
CA ARG A 34 -22.54 -8.96 -7.53
C ARG A 34 -23.20 -8.31 -6.31
N THR A 35 -23.65 -7.05 -6.44
CA THR A 35 -24.29 -6.30 -5.34
C THR A 35 -25.56 -7.01 -4.81
N VAL A 36 -26.31 -7.66 -5.68
CA VAL A 36 -27.49 -8.44 -5.25
C VAL A 36 -27.09 -9.72 -4.50
N ARG A 37 -25.99 -10.37 -4.89
CA ARG A 37 -25.53 -11.60 -4.22
C ARG A 37 -24.94 -11.32 -2.83
N SER A 38 -24.18 -10.25 -2.66
CA SER A 38 -23.62 -9.86 -1.35
C SER A 38 -24.71 -9.47 -0.36
N ARG A 39 -25.73 -8.72 -0.79
CA ARG A 39 -26.88 -8.34 0.07
C ARG A 39 -27.72 -9.55 0.47
N VAL A 40 -27.86 -10.54 -0.39
CA VAL A 40 -28.56 -11.79 -0.06
C VAL A 40 -27.75 -12.66 0.92
N ALA A 41 -26.42 -12.72 0.77
CA ALA A 41 -25.55 -13.45 1.69
C ALA A 41 -25.56 -12.82 3.09
N ALA A 42 -25.48 -11.51 3.20
CA ALA A 42 -25.56 -10.78 4.47
C ALA A 42 -26.93 -10.96 5.17
N ALA A 43 -28.02 -10.94 4.41
CA ALA A 43 -29.35 -11.17 4.97
C ALA A 43 -29.55 -12.61 5.49
N VAL A 44 -28.95 -13.62 4.83
CA VAL A 44 -28.99 -15.01 5.28
C VAL A 44 -28.14 -15.23 6.53
N ALA A 45 -26.96 -14.60 6.61
CA ALA A 45 -26.11 -14.67 7.81
C ALA A 45 -26.79 -14.03 9.03
N ALA A 46 -27.40 -12.86 8.87
CA ALA A 46 -28.17 -12.21 9.94
C ALA A 46 -29.36 -13.06 10.42
N LEU A 47 -30.04 -13.76 9.51
CA LEU A 47 -31.17 -14.63 9.87
C LEU A 47 -30.70 -15.87 10.66
N LEU A 48 -29.54 -16.44 10.35
CA LEU A 48 -28.96 -17.58 11.07
C LEU A 48 -28.50 -17.20 12.49
N VAL A 49 -27.95 -16.01 12.68
CA VAL A 49 -27.59 -15.51 14.02
C VAL A 49 -28.82 -15.32 14.90
N ILE A 50 -29.93 -14.78 14.37
CA ILE A 50 -31.19 -14.62 15.13
C ILE A 50 -31.78 -15.97 15.52
N ILE A 51 -31.72 -17.00 14.65
CA ILE A 51 -32.17 -18.34 14.96
C ILE A 51 -31.25 -19.02 15.99
N GLY A 52 -29.95 -18.82 15.92
CA GLY A 52 -28.99 -19.36 16.89
C GLY A 52 -29.20 -18.80 18.31
N VAL A 53 -29.45 -17.51 18.46
CA VAL A 53 -29.73 -16.88 19.75
C VAL A 53 -31.10 -17.34 20.31
N ALA A 54 -32.12 -17.54 19.46
CA ALA A 54 -33.42 -18.01 19.91
C ALA A 54 -33.40 -19.47 20.42
N ILE A 55 -32.53 -20.34 19.87
CA ILE A 55 -32.36 -21.71 20.34
C ILE A 55 -31.59 -21.78 21.66
N ALA A 56 -30.59 -20.91 21.84
CA ALA A 56 -29.81 -20.87 23.09
C ALA A 56 -30.64 -20.42 24.33
N THR A 57 -31.64 -19.56 24.13
CA THR A 57 -32.50 -19.06 25.22
C THR A 57 -33.64 -20.04 25.63
N THR A 58 -33.90 -21.10 24.87
CA THR A 58 -35.00 -22.06 25.19
C THR A 58 -34.52 -23.30 25.97
N VAL A 59 -33.24 -23.47 26.26
CA VAL A 59 -32.70 -24.68 26.95
C VAL A 59 -32.38 -24.42 28.44
N ILE A 60 -32.60 -23.23 28.99
CA ILE A 60 -32.32 -22.92 30.38
C ILE A 60 -33.59 -22.71 31.20
N ILE A 61 -34.50 -23.70 31.24
CA ILE A 61 -35.52 -23.84 32.31
C ILE A 61 -35.85 -25.34 32.48
N GLY A 62 -35.17 -25.94 33.45
CA GLY A 62 -35.56 -27.25 34.00
C GLY A 62 -34.79 -27.47 35.32
N PRO A 63 -35.41 -27.95 36.38
CA PRO A 63 -34.96 -27.79 37.76
C PRO A 63 -34.08 -28.97 38.25
N ASP A 64 -33.21 -28.60 39.18
CA ASP A 64 -32.57 -29.34 40.24
C ASP A 64 -32.11 -30.80 40.01
N ASP A 65 -30.79 -31.01 40.16
CA ASP A 65 -30.28 -31.95 41.19
C ASP A 65 -28.77 -31.78 41.40
N ASP A 66 -28.36 -32.05 42.59
CA ASP A 66 -27.11 -31.83 43.26
C ASP A 66 -25.88 -32.57 42.73
N SER A 67 -24.71 -31.96 42.96
CA SER A 67 -23.40 -32.55 43.25
C SER A 67 -22.52 -32.93 42.04
N ALA A 68 -21.52 -32.09 41.75
CA ALA A 68 -20.08 -32.43 41.77
C ALA A 68 -19.24 -31.18 41.45
N SER A 69 -18.53 -30.70 42.46
CA SER A 69 -17.44 -29.73 42.33
C SER A 69 -16.32 -30.33 41.49
N SER A 70 -16.15 -29.86 40.26
CA SER A 70 -14.91 -29.98 39.52
C SER A 70 -14.42 -28.57 39.26
N ALA A 71 -13.32 -28.22 39.91
CA ALA A 71 -12.58 -26.99 39.69
C ALA A 71 -12.09 -27.01 38.25
N VAL A 72 -12.82 -26.40 37.33
CA VAL A 72 -12.32 -25.95 36.04
C VAL A 72 -11.54 -24.68 36.36
N GLY A 73 -10.22 -24.79 36.24
CA GLY A 73 -9.36 -23.61 36.24
C GLY A 73 -9.82 -22.70 35.12
N GLU A 74 -10.37 -21.55 35.46
CA GLU A 74 -10.50 -20.42 34.54
C GLU A 74 -9.09 -20.09 34.07
N ALA A 75 -8.76 -20.53 32.87
CA ALA A 75 -7.71 -19.89 32.09
C ALA A 75 -8.24 -18.47 31.83
N THR A 76 -7.82 -17.52 32.65
CA THR A 76 -7.94 -16.10 32.35
C THR A 76 -7.12 -15.88 31.08
N ASN A 77 -7.79 -16.00 29.95
CA ASN A 77 -7.30 -15.50 28.68
C ASN A 77 -7.29 -13.97 28.85
N THR A 78 -6.16 -13.41 29.31
CA THR A 78 -5.91 -11.98 29.26
C THR A 78 -5.72 -11.67 27.78
N ALA A 79 -6.83 -11.46 27.06
CA ALA A 79 -6.78 -10.80 25.76
C ALA A 79 -5.94 -9.54 25.94
N ALA A 80 -4.90 -9.40 25.13
CA ALA A 80 -4.09 -8.20 25.14
C ALA A 80 -5.03 -7.03 24.86
N VAL A 81 -5.17 -6.15 25.84
CA VAL A 81 -6.03 -4.97 25.69
C VAL A 81 -5.25 -4.00 24.83
N TYR A 82 -5.64 -3.83 23.57
CA TYR A 82 -5.14 -2.70 22.79
C TYR A 82 -5.56 -1.41 23.49
N THR A 83 -4.59 -0.60 23.83
CA THR A 83 -4.83 0.72 24.41
C THR A 83 -4.08 1.74 23.56
N SER A 84 -4.77 2.81 23.19
CA SER A 84 -4.15 3.98 22.58
C SER A 84 -4.26 5.15 23.56
N ASN A 85 -3.20 5.94 23.68
CA ASN A 85 -3.20 7.16 24.48
C ASN A 85 -3.66 8.40 23.69
N GLY A 86 -4.06 8.22 22.43
CA GLY A 86 -4.51 9.26 21.53
C GLY A 86 -4.02 9.07 20.10
N LEU A 87 -4.19 10.09 19.29
CA LEU A 87 -3.78 10.09 17.88
C LEU A 87 -2.44 10.79 17.71
N VAL A 88 -1.69 10.38 16.70
CA VAL A 88 -0.52 11.10 16.19
C VAL A 88 -1.01 12.27 15.36
N GLU A 89 -0.42 13.45 15.51
CA GLU A 89 -0.79 14.67 14.79
C GLU A 89 0.33 15.12 13.84
N ALA A 90 0.04 15.96 12.85
CA ALA A 90 1.04 16.53 11.93
C ALA A 90 2.19 17.24 12.68
N ALA A 91 1.89 17.83 13.84
CA ALA A 91 2.89 18.50 14.69
C ALA A 91 3.91 17.54 15.34
N ASP A 92 3.64 16.25 15.34
CA ASP A 92 4.55 15.22 15.86
C ASP A 92 5.66 14.87 14.83
N PHE A 93 5.47 15.22 13.56
CA PHE A 93 6.43 14.95 12.49
C PHE A 93 7.48 16.05 12.44
N ALA A 94 8.73 15.71 12.72
CA ALA A 94 9.84 16.64 12.65
C ALA A 94 10.85 16.15 11.61
N TYR A 95 11.04 16.91 10.51
CA TYR A 95 12.08 16.60 9.53
C TYR A 95 13.47 16.56 10.17
N VAL A 96 14.23 15.47 9.92
CA VAL A 96 15.55 15.24 10.50
C VAL A 96 16.65 15.41 9.45
N GLY A 97 16.35 15.06 8.21
CA GLY A 97 17.30 15.11 7.09
C GLY A 97 16.97 14.06 6.05
N SER A 98 17.84 13.95 5.06
CA SER A 98 17.67 13.03 3.94
C SER A 98 18.97 12.35 3.56
N PHE A 99 18.87 11.32 2.75
CA PHE A 99 19.96 10.67 2.05
C PHE A 99 19.51 10.19 0.68
N ALA A 100 20.44 9.94 -0.23
CA ALA A 100 20.13 9.46 -1.58
C ALA A 100 20.30 7.94 -1.68
N ALA A 101 19.53 7.30 -2.54
CA ALA A 101 19.80 5.93 -2.95
C ALA A 101 21.21 5.84 -3.59
N PRO A 102 21.85 4.66 -3.57
CA PRO A 102 23.21 4.50 -4.08
C PRO A 102 23.38 4.99 -5.53
N GLU A 103 24.50 5.62 -5.81
CA GLU A 103 24.92 5.85 -7.19
C GLU A 103 25.43 4.53 -7.78
N ASP A 104 24.98 4.17 -8.97
CA ASP A 104 25.50 2.99 -9.65
C ASP A 104 26.74 3.33 -10.48
N PRO A 105 27.93 2.94 -10.02
CA PRO A 105 29.18 3.20 -10.76
C PRO A 105 29.31 2.33 -12.03
N SER A 106 28.47 1.30 -12.19
CA SER A 106 28.48 0.42 -13.36
C SER A 106 27.76 1.01 -14.59
N GLY A 107 26.96 2.08 -14.36
CA GLY A 107 26.15 2.72 -15.39
C GLY A 107 24.96 1.87 -15.84
N VAL A 108 24.60 0.86 -15.06
CA VAL A 108 23.32 0.16 -15.17
C VAL A 108 22.39 0.86 -14.17
N GLU A 109 21.60 1.77 -14.63
CA GLU A 109 20.78 2.74 -13.85
C GLU A 109 19.68 2.06 -13.03
N GLU A 110 20.06 1.19 -12.09
CA GLU A 110 19.14 0.31 -11.40
C GLU A 110 18.28 1.03 -10.35
N PHE A 111 18.74 2.17 -9.79
CA PHE A 111 17.93 3.04 -8.95
C PHE A 111 17.22 4.16 -9.72
N SER A 112 17.60 4.41 -10.95
CA SER A 112 16.95 5.43 -11.78
C SER A 112 15.47 5.10 -11.98
N PHE A 113 14.59 6.04 -11.67
CA PHE A 113 13.13 5.85 -11.71
C PHE A 113 12.61 4.73 -10.79
N GLY A 114 13.38 4.36 -9.77
CA GLY A 114 12.99 3.42 -8.72
C GLY A 114 12.39 4.12 -7.50
N GLY A 115 12.16 3.32 -6.45
CA GLY A 115 11.65 3.81 -5.17
C GLY A 115 10.15 3.76 -5.03
N SER A 116 9.43 2.98 -5.86
CA SER A 116 7.97 2.83 -5.77
C SER A 116 7.51 2.23 -4.43
N ALA A 117 8.35 1.42 -3.78
CA ALA A 117 8.06 0.81 -2.49
C ALA A 117 9.32 0.73 -1.62
N VAL A 118 9.15 0.78 -0.31
CA VAL A 118 10.20 0.69 0.70
C VAL A 118 9.70 -0.07 1.92
N ALA A 119 10.60 -0.84 2.58
CA ALA A 119 10.36 -1.46 3.87
C ALA A 119 11.57 -1.31 4.78
N TYR A 120 11.36 -0.96 6.04
CA TYR A 120 12.42 -0.93 7.05
C TYR A 120 12.71 -2.36 7.54
N ASN A 121 14.00 -2.71 7.56
CA ASN A 121 14.49 -3.94 8.14
C ASN A 121 15.10 -3.65 9.51
N PRO A 122 14.50 -4.10 10.62
CA PRO A 122 15.02 -3.82 11.96
C PRO A 122 16.27 -4.61 12.31
N ALA A 123 16.71 -5.55 11.46
CA ALA A 123 17.87 -6.38 11.74
C ALA A 123 19.17 -5.58 11.81
N GLY A 124 20.04 -5.90 12.76
CA GLY A 124 21.36 -5.28 12.92
C GLY A 124 21.32 -3.81 13.31
N GLU A 125 21.85 -2.94 12.48
CA GLU A 125 21.83 -1.47 12.67
C GLU A 125 20.62 -0.82 11.97
N GLY A 126 19.77 -1.61 11.33
CA GLY A 126 18.67 -1.19 10.50
C GLY A 126 19.09 -0.87 9.07
N SER A 127 18.21 -1.21 8.12
CA SER A 127 18.41 -0.99 6.69
C SER A 127 17.06 -0.77 6.00
N LEU A 128 17.07 -0.52 4.69
CA LEU A 128 15.86 -0.40 3.90
C LEU A 128 15.90 -1.36 2.71
N PHE A 129 14.83 -2.12 2.52
CA PHE A 129 14.53 -2.72 1.22
C PHE A 129 13.85 -1.67 0.36
N ILE A 130 14.31 -1.50 -0.88
CA ILE A 130 13.77 -0.50 -1.80
C ILE A 130 13.73 -1.05 -3.23
N THR A 131 12.67 -0.72 -3.96
CA THR A 131 12.54 -1.08 -5.38
C THR A 131 13.51 -0.28 -6.24
N GLY A 132 14.07 -0.95 -7.24
CA GLY A 132 14.90 -0.36 -8.28
C GLY A 132 14.09 0.16 -9.46
N PHE A 133 14.73 0.16 -10.62
CA PHE A 133 14.16 0.69 -11.85
C PHE A 133 12.80 0.06 -12.19
N ALA A 134 11.81 0.91 -12.35
CA ALA A 134 10.40 0.54 -12.53
C ALA A 134 10.08 -0.44 -13.69
N ARG A 135 11.04 -0.78 -14.53
CA ARG A 135 10.87 -1.74 -15.62
C ARG A 135 11.44 -3.12 -15.33
N ASN A 136 12.29 -3.23 -14.31
CA ASN A 136 12.88 -4.49 -13.88
C ASN A 136 12.27 -4.98 -12.56
N GLU A 137 11.68 -4.07 -11.78
CA GLU A 137 11.01 -4.32 -10.50
C GLU A 137 11.79 -5.26 -9.57
N MET A 138 13.09 -5.02 -9.47
CA MET A 138 13.96 -5.68 -8.52
C MET A 138 14.02 -4.92 -7.22
N VAL A 139 14.35 -5.60 -6.13
CA VAL A 139 14.51 -5.00 -4.81
C VAL A 139 15.97 -5.14 -4.38
N ALA A 140 16.52 -4.08 -3.80
CA ALA A 140 17.82 -4.08 -3.14
C ALA A 140 17.67 -3.76 -1.66
N GLU A 141 18.61 -4.20 -0.83
CA GLU A 141 18.74 -3.71 0.53
C GLU A 141 19.86 -2.67 0.60
N ILE A 142 19.56 -1.52 1.20
CA ILE A 142 20.49 -0.39 1.33
C ILE A 142 20.68 0.02 2.78
N SER A 143 21.86 0.57 3.09
CA SER A 143 22.19 1.13 4.40
C SER A 143 21.45 2.45 4.65
N ILE A 144 21.35 2.82 5.93
CA ILE A 144 20.87 4.13 6.36
C ILE A 144 22.11 4.95 6.77
N PRO A 145 22.62 5.85 5.90
CA PRO A 145 23.81 6.65 6.20
C PRO A 145 23.48 7.80 7.16
N GLN A 146 24.46 8.65 7.42
CA GLN A 146 24.22 9.91 8.13
C GLN A 146 23.23 10.79 7.38
N LEU A 147 22.32 11.41 8.12
CA LEU A 147 21.31 12.29 7.54
C LEU A 147 21.87 13.71 7.34
N ARG A 148 21.41 14.38 6.30
CA ARG A 148 21.72 15.79 6.02
C ARG A 148 20.48 16.50 5.48
N ALA A 149 20.30 17.75 5.87
CA ALA A 149 19.28 18.58 5.24
C ALA A 149 19.61 18.81 3.75
N HIS A 150 18.64 18.68 2.87
CA HIS A 150 18.83 18.74 1.42
C HIS A 150 19.04 20.16 0.87
N GLU A 151 18.68 21.22 1.62
CA GLU A 151 18.76 22.62 1.19
C GLU A 151 18.16 22.89 -0.22
N GLY A 152 17.16 22.08 -0.60
CA GLY A 152 16.51 22.12 -1.91
C GLY A 152 17.27 21.40 -3.05
N GLN A 153 18.34 20.68 -2.74
CA GLN A 153 19.16 19.95 -3.72
C GLN A 153 19.64 18.62 -3.14
N SER A 154 19.82 17.61 -4.01
CA SER A 154 20.30 16.29 -3.60
C SER A 154 21.83 16.12 -3.67
N ASP A 155 22.56 16.99 -4.36
CA ASP A 155 24.02 16.88 -4.59
C ASP A 155 24.86 16.87 -3.31
N SER A 156 24.32 17.36 -2.19
CA SER A 156 25.02 17.40 -0.92
C SER A 156 24.66 16.25 0.02
N LEU A 157 23.72 15.39 -0.37
CA LEU A 157 23.28 14.26 0.44
C LEU A 157 24.36 13.17 0.51
N PHE A 158 24.31 12.38 1.57
CA PHE A 158 25.08 11.14 1.62
C PHE A 158 24.38 10.06 0.82
N ASP A 159 25.15 9.26 0.09
CA ASP A 159 24.65 8.09 -0.59
C ASP A 159 24.57 6.91 0.38
N ALA A 160 23.50 6.13 0.28
CA ALA A 160 23.42 4.82 0.90
C ALA A 160 24.38 3.83 0.22
N GLU A 161 24.72 2.75 0.90
CA GLU A 161 25.48 1.63 0.35
C GLU A 161 24.56 0.44 0.11
N VAL A 162 24.81 -0.32 -0.96
CA VAL A 162 24.09 -1.57 -1.22
C VAL A 162 24.56 -2.65 -0.25
N ILE A 163 23.67 -3.20 0.57
CA ILE A 163 23.92 -4.33 1.47
C ILE A 163 23.63 -5.63 0.74
N GLN A 164 22.45 -5.76 0.13
CA GLN A 164 22.09 -6.87 -0.74
C GLN A 164 21.77 -6.34 -2.15
N PRO A 165 22.34 -6.94 -3.21
CA PRO A 165 22.20 -6.45 -4.57
C PRO A 165 20.75 -6.64 -5.07
N PHE A 166 20.40 -5.92 -6.13
CA PHE A 166 19.13 -6.06 -6.81
C PHE A 166 18.79 -7.51 -7.13
N THR A 167 17.65 -7.94 -6.66
CA THR A 167 17.17 -9.32 -6.76
C THR A 167 15.67 -9.31 -7.08
N ASP A 168 15.26 -10.19 -8.00
CA ASP A 168 13.84 -10.49 -8.21
C ASP A 168 13.33 -11.31 -7.02
N ILE A 169 12.75 -10.62 -6.04
CA ILE A 169 12.20 -11.23 -4.81
C ILE A 169 11.02 -12.15 -5.08
N THR A 170 10.47 -12.15 -6.28
CA THR A 170 9.37 -13.04 -6.70
C THR A 170 9.84 -14.31 -7.41
N GLU A 171 11.14 -14.46 -7.69
CA GLU A 171 11.72 -15.53 -8.49
C GLU A 171 10.99 -15.75 -9.84
N GLY A 172 10.60 -14.67 -10.51
CA GLY A 172 9.86 -14.71 -11.76
C GLY A 172 8.38 -15.05 -11.61
N ARG A 173 7.88 -15.31 -10.39
CA ARG A 173 6.46 -15.63 -10.17
C ARG A 173 5.58 -14.43 -10.46
N GLY A 174 6.03 -13.23 -10.10
CA GLY A 174 5.31 -11.99 -10.40
C GLY A 174 5.03 -11.88 -11.90
N SER A 175 6.05 -11.81 -12.72
CA SER A 175 5.90 -11.64 -14.18
C SER A 175 5.21 -12.83 -14.86
N SER A 176 5.38 -14.06 -14.36
CA SER A 176 4.79 -15.26 -14.96
C SER A 176 3.32 -15.46 -14.62
N LEU A 177 2.88 -15.06 -13.40
CA LEU A 177 1.53 -15.30 -12.91
C LEU A 177 0.62 -14.07 -13.06
N ILE A 178 1.19 -12.88 -12.94
CA ILE A 178 0.48 -11.62 -13.22
C ILE A 178 0.30 -11.43 -14.72
N GLY A 179 1.16 -12.02 -15.50
CA GLY A 179 1.15 -11.98 -16.95
C GLY A 179 2.11 -10.94 -17.49
N SER A 180 2.77 -11.27 -18.58
CA SER A 180 3.61 -10.35 -19.34
C SER A 180 2.82 -9.79 -20.52
N SER A 181 1.91 -8.85 -20.29
CA SER A 181 1.52 -7.99 -21.39
C SER A 181 2.61 -6.93 -21.54
N GLN A 182 3.09 -6.74 -22.75
CA GLN A 182 4.10 -5.73 -23.01
C GLN A 182 3.43 -4.43 -23.46
N VAL A 183 3.37 -3.45 -22.57
CA VAL A 183 3.03 -2.09 -22.97
C VAL A 183 4.31 -1.41 -23.45
N GLY A 184 4.37 -1.09 -24.76
CA GLY A 184 5.55 -0.47 -25.34
C GLY A 184 6.78 -1.37 -25.44
N GLY A 185 6.61 -2.71 -25.38
CA GLY A 185 7.70 -3.68 -25.54
C GLY A 185 8.46 -3.99 -24.25
N GLN A 186 7.88 -3.69 -23.09
CA GLN A 186 8.48 -3.90 -21.76
C GLN A 186 7.50 -4.61 -20.84
N ASP A 187 8.04 -5.35 -19.87
CA ASP A 187 7.23 -5.94 -18.83
C ASP A 187 6.52 -4.84 -18.04
N ASP A 188 5.24 -5.04 -17.80
CA ASP A 188 4.37 -4.10 -17.11
C ASP A 188 4.06 -4.50 -15.65
N PHE A 189 4.84 -5.44 -15.13
CA PHE A 189 4.83 -5.85 -13.72
C PHE A 189 5.42 -4.75 -12.82
N ARG A 190 4.78 -4.50 -11.68
CA ARG A 190 5.18 -3.50 -10.68
C ARG A 190 5.08 -4.05 -9.28
N ILE A 191 6.07 -3.76 -8.44
CA ILE A 191 5.97 -3.90 -6.99
C ILE A 191 5.28 -2.63 -6.45
N GLY A 192 4.18 -2.80 -5.72
CA GLY A 192 3.40 -1.68 -5.18
C GLY A 192 3.70 -1.35 -3.73
N GLY A 193 3.95 -2.37 -2.89
CA GLY A 193 4.25 -2.22 -1.47
C GLY A 193 5.24 -3.26 -1.00
N LEU A 194 6.01 -2.91 0.02
CA LEU A 194 6.95 -3.78 0.73
C LEU A 194 6.75 -3.61 2.23
N GLU A 195 6.89 -4.70 3.01
CA GLU A 195 6.88 -4.68 4.47
C GLU A 195 7.67 -5.85 5.04
N VAL A 196 8.47 -5.61 6.08
CA VAL A 196 9.15 -6.68 6.82
C VAL A 196 8.27 -7.08 8.00
N ILE A 197 7.72 -8.29 7.95
CA ILE A 197 6.80 -8.80 8.98
C ILE A 197 7.47 -9.96 9.71
N GLU A 198 7.49 -9.88 11.04
CA GLU A 198 7.94 -10.95 11.91
C GLU A 198 6.88 -12.05 12.00
N GLY A 199 7.27 -13.26 11.69
CA GLY A 199 6.44 -14.46 11.78
C GLY A 199 7.01 -15.52 12.70
N PRO A 200 6.30 -16.66 12.89
CA PRO A 200 6.77 -17.75 13.74
C PRO A 200 8.11 -18.34 13.31
N ASP A 201 8.40 -18.31 12.02
CA ASP A 201 9.61 -18.84 11.39
C ASP A 201 10.67 -17.76 11.11
N GLY A 202 10.50 -16.56 11.65
CA GLY A 202 11.37 -15.38 11.47
C GLY A 202 10.79 -14.33 10.52
N ALA A 203 11.57 -13.28 10.31
CA ALA A 203 11.18 -12.15 9.46
C ALA A 203 11.01 -12.56 7.98
N ARG A 204 9.98 -12.02 7.33
CA ARG A 204 9.72 -12.18 5.91
C ARG A 204 9.52 -10.82 5.27
N LEU A 205 10.02 -10.66 4.04
CA LEU A 205 9.74 -9.49 3.22
C LEU A 205 8.44 -9.75 2.44
N HIS A 206 7.36 -9.13 2.90
CA HIS A 206 6.06 -9.16 2.21
C HIS A 206 6.06 -8.14 1.08
N TRP A 207 5.37 -8.48 0.00
CA TRP A 207 5.28 -7.64 -1.18
C TRP A 207 3.89 -7.69 -1.82
N THR A 208 3.51 -6.57 -2.41
CA THR A 208 2.38 -6.49 -3.33
C THR A 208 2.90 -6.25 -4.75
N ALA A 209 2.13 -6.73 -5.72
CA ALA A 209 2.47 -6.56 -7.12
C ALA A 209 1.23 -6.40 -8.00
N TRP A 210 1.36 -5.60 -9.05
CA TRP A 210 0.28 -5.31 -9.98
C TRP A 210 0.79 -5.19 -11.41
N GLN A 211 -0.12 -5.28 -12.37
CA GLN A 211 0.19 -5.19 -13.80
C GLN A 211 -0.30 -3.87 -14.39
N LEU A 212 0.62 -3.06 -14.90
CA LEU A 212 0.28 -1.79 -15.56
C LEU A 212 -0.54 -2.03 -16.83
N GLY A 213 -1.59 -1.23 -17.04
CA GLY A 213 -2.39 -1.25 -18.27
C GLY A 213 -3.42 -2.37 -18.39
N ASN A 214 -3.50 -3.29 -17.44
CA ASN A 214 -4.45 -4.41 -17.45
C ASN A 214 -5.67 -4.19 -16.56
N VAL A 215 -6.31 -3.04 -16.70
CA VAL A 215 -7.49 -2.64 -15.92
C VAL A 215 -8.73 -3.51 -16.16
N ALA A 216 -8.75 -4.30 -17.23
CA ALA A 216 -9.88 -5.14 -17.58
C ALA A 216 -9.84 -6.54 -16.92
N VAL A 217 -8.70 -6.95 -16.37
CA VAL A 217 -8.51 -8.29 -15.77
C VAL A 217 -8.57 -8.17 -14.25
N ASN A 218 -9.71 -8.55 -13.69
CA ASN A 218 -9.95 -8.51 -12.25
C ASN A 218 -9.33 -9.68 -11.48
N ASP A 219 -8.60 -10.57 -12.15
CA ASP A 219 -8.19 -11.85 -11.58
C ASP A 219 -6.67 -12.03 -11.70
N VAL A 220 -5.94 -11.18 -10.99
CA VAL A 220 -4.47 -11.19 -10.94
C VAL A 220 -4.05 -11.32 -9.48
N PRO A 221 -3.30 -12.39 -9.11
CA PRO A 221 -2.77 -12.53 -7.76
C PRO A 221 -1.63 -11.53 -7.55
N GLY A 222 -1.68 -10.76 -6.48
CA GLY A 222 -0.74 -9.66 -6.29
C GLY A 222 -0.08 -9.60 -4.91
N HIS A 223 -0.22 -10.60 -4.05
CA HIS A 223 0.33 -10.59 -2.69
C HIS A 223 1.21 -11.80 -2.44
N GLY A 224 2.39 -11.60 -1.89
CA GLY A 224 3.31 -12.67 -1.55
C GLY A 224 4.33 -12.25 -0.51
N HIS A 225 5.23 -13.16 -0.17
CA HIS A 225 6.39 -12.86 0.66
C HIS A 225 7.61 -13.69 0.27
N SER A 226 8.77 -13.21 0.66
CA SER A 226 10.08 -13.82 0.42
C SER A 226 10.92 -13.81 1.68
N SER A 227 12.01 -14.57 1.71
CA SER A 227 13.02 -14.38 2.74
C SER A 227 13.61 -12.97 2.68
N VAL A 228 14.00 -12.44 3.83
CA VAL A 228 14.77 -11.19 3.91
C VAL A 228 16.24 -11.37 3.46
N ASP A 229 16.75 -12.59 3.45
CA ASP A 229 18.06 -12.95 2.91
C ASP A 229 17.95 -13.33 1.43
N PHE A 230 18.43 -12.47 0.55
CA PHE A 230 18.39 -12.68 -0.90
C PHE A 230 19.37 -13.75 -1.39
N GLY A 231 20.34 -14.15 -0.54
CA GLY A 231 21.25 -15.27 -0.82
C GLY A 231 20.58 -16.65 -0.69
N SER A 232 19.40 -16.70 -0.04
CA SER A 232 18.62 -17.91 0.19
C SER A 232 17.12 -17.62 0.11
N LEU A 233 16.64 -17.20 -1.06
CA LEU A 233 15.23 -16.88 -1.26
C LEU A 233 14.34 -18.12 -1.06
N ASP A 234 13.26 -17.90 -0.30
CA ASP A 234 12.11 -18.79 -0.20
C ASP A 234 10.85 -17.95 -0.46
N VAL A 235 10.27 -18.10 -1.63
CA VAL A 235 9.17 -17.28 -2.12
C VAL A 235 7.84 -18.00 -1.99
N GLN A 236 6.86 -17.36 -1.41
CA GLN A 236 5.49 -17.82 -1.30
C GLN A 236 4.52 -16.86 -2.00
N GLY A 237 3.43 -17.39 -2.54
CA GLY A 237 2.50 -16.60 -3.36
C GLY A 237 2.85 -16.63 -4.85
N PRO A 238 2.36 -15.68 -5.69
CA PRO A 238 1.39 -14.68 -5.28
C PRO A 238 -0.03 -15.23 -5.07
N TRP A 239 -0.77 -14.58 -4.16
CA TRP A 239 -2.15 -14.89 -3.81
C TRP A 239 -3.10 -13.78 -4.24
N PHE A 240 -4.38 -14.14 -4.39
CA PHE A 240 -5.45 -13.15 -4.55
C PHE A 240 -5.92 -12.65 -3.19
N LEU A 241 -6.25 -11.39 -3.09
CA LEU A 241 -6.90 -10.81 -1.93
C LEU A 241 -8.43 -10.81 -2.13
N GLY A 242 -9.12 -11.84 -1.63
CA GLY A 242 -10.55 -12.01 -1.84
C GLY A 242 -10.94 -12.00 -3.32
N GLU A 243 -12.00 -11.28 -3.63
CA GLU A 243 -12.50 -11.06 -5.00
C GLU A 243 -12.13 -9.65 -5.53
N PHE A 244 -11.20 -8.95 -4.85
CA PHE A 244 -10.83 -7.58 -5.18
C PHE A 244 -9.82 -7.52 -6.31
N ASN A 245 -9.82 -6.38 -7.00
CA ASN A 245 -8.90 -6.11 -8.09
C ASN A 245 -7.51 -5.73 -7.56
N GLN A 246 -6.44 -6.05 -8.28
CA GLN A 246 -5.09 -5.61 -7.97
C GLN A 246 -4.96 -4.08 -7.83
N TYR A 247 -5.73 -3.31 -8.59
CA TYR A 247 -5.76 -1.84 -8.52
C TYR A 247 -6.52 -1.30 -7.30
N GLU A 248 -7.07 -2.16 -6.48
CA GLU A 248 -7.65 -1.80 -5.18
C GLU A 248 -6.77 -2.29 -4.03
N THR A 249 -5.92 -3.33 -4.26
CA THR A 249 -5.27 -4.06 -3.18
C THR A 249 -3.75 -4.08 -3.24
N ALA A 250 -3.12 -3.83 -4.38
CA ALA A 250 -1.70 -4.12 -4.58
C ALA A 250 -0.81 -2.85 -4.65
N GLY A 251 -1.16 -1.82 -3.89
CA GLY A 251 -0.33 -0.65 -3.62
C GLY A 251 0.43 -0.79 -2.30
N TYR A 252 0.10 0.05 -1.31
CA TYR A 252 0.71 -0.02 0.02
C TYR A 252 0.37 -1.32 0.74
N LEU A 253 1.28 -1.70 1.64
CA LEU A 253 1.19 -2.89 2.49
C LEU A 253 1.94 -2.57 3.78
N PHE A 254 1.34 -2.88 4.94
CA PHE A 254 1.97 -2.68 6.24
C PHE A 254 1.37 -3.61 7.30
N ASP A 255 2.13 -3.86 8.37
CA ASP A 255 1.68 -4.70 9.47
C ASP A 255 0.74 -3.95 10.42
N VAL A 256 -0.04 -4.73 11.15
CA VAL A 256 -0.98 -4.25 12.16
C VAL A 256 -0.49 -4.71 13.54
N PRO A 257 -0.43 -3.83 14.55
CA PRO A 257 -0.08 -4.25 15.90
C PRO A 257 -0.95 -5.40 16.39
N ALA A 258 -0.32 -6.48 16.88
CA ALA A 258 -0.99 -7.72 17.24
C ALA A 258 -2.18 -7.51 18.21
N GLY A 259 -2.03 -6.59 19.19
CA GLY A 259 -3.12 -6.28 20.10
C GLY A 259 -4.35 -5.65 19.44
N PHE A 260 -4.17 -4.87 18.36
CA PHE A 260 -5.28 -4.34 17.57
C PHE A 260 -5.87 -5.40 16.64
N ALA A 261 -5.03 -6.18 15.98
CA ALA A 261 -5.44 -7.29 15.12
C ALA A 261 -6.35 -8.28 15.86
N ASP A 262 -5.94 -8.70 17.06
CA ASP A 262 -6.70 -9.64 17.90
C ASP A 262 -8.03 -9.04 18.40
N LEU A 263 -8.02 -7.75 18.75
CA LEU A 263 -9.20 -7.09 19.32
C LEU A 263 -10.23 -6.72 18.26
N ALA A 264 -9.78 -6.21 17.13
CA ALA A 264 -10.65 -5.51 16.18
C ALA A 264 -10.75 -6.19 14.79
N LEU A 265 -9.75 -6.98 14.38
CA LEU A 265 -9.66 -7.48 13.02
C LEU A 265 -9.69 -9.01 12.91
N ASP A 266 -10.22 -9.70 13.93
CA ASP A 266 -10.29 -11.17 13.99
C ASP A 266 -8.94 -11.85 13.72
N GLY A 267 -7.84 -11.20 14.19
CA GLY A 267 -6.47 -11.66 14.04
C GLY A 267 -5.82 -11.34 12.69
N ALA A 268 -6.43 -10.50 11.84
CA ALA A 268 -5.80 -10.06 10.61
C ALA A 268 -4.63 -9.10 10.91
N THR A 269 -3.44 -9.49 10.49
CA THR A 269 -2.17 -8.85 10.87
C THR A 269 -1.60 -7.90 9.83
N VAL A 270 -2.21 -7.79 8.67
CA VAL A 270 -1.74 -6.96 7.55
C VAL A 270 -2.88 -6.13 6.98
N LEU A 271 -2.58 -4.87 6.71
CA LEU A 271 -3.42 -3.99 5.89
C LEU A 271 -2.77 -3.78 4.53
N SER A 272 -3.61 -3.74 3.50
CA SER A 272 -3.20 -3.44 2.13
C SER A 272 -4.26 -2.59 1.44
N GLY A 273 -3.85 -1.87 0.41
CA GLY A 273 -4.75 -1.07 -0.42
C GLY A 273 -4.02 -0.44 -1.59
N PHE A 274 -4.76 0.16 -2.50
CA PHE A 274 -4.19 0.91 -3.60
C PHE A 274 -5.19 1.93 -4.12
N GLN A 275 -4.77 3.19 -4.17
CA GLN A 275 -5.50 4.21 -4.86
C GLN A 275 -4.69 4.69 -6.06
N ILE A 276 -5.22 4.44 -7.25
CA ILE A 276 -4.67 4.94 -8.52
C ILE A 276 -5.70 5.82 -9.21
N SER A 277 -5.28 6.99 -9.67
CA SER A 277 -6.17 7.94 -10.33
C SER A 277 -6.70 7.43 -11.68
N GLY A 278 -7.87 7.91 -12.08
CA GLY A 278 -8.38 7.82 -13.45
C GLY A 278 -9.00 6.50 -13.87
N SER A 279 -9.15 5.50 -12.99
CA SER A 279 -9.80 4.23 -13.33
C SER A 279 -11.21 4.12 -12.73
N ALA A 280 -12.19 3.80 -13.56
CA ALA A 280 -13.57 3.56 -13.13
C ALA A 280 -13.77 2.28 -12.30
N ILE A 281 -12.73 1.50 -12.09
CA ILE A 281 -12.76 0.21 -11.37
C ILE A 281 -11.98 0.25 -10.06
N THR A 282 -11.38 1.39 -9.71
CA THR A 282 -10.66 1.58 -8.46
C THR A 282 -11.53 2.29 -7.44
N SER A 283 -11.14 2.23 -6.17
CA SER A 283 -11.74 3.04 -5.11
C SER A 283 -11.59 4.54 -5.43
N ALA A 284 -12.59 5.32 -5.08
CA ALA A 284 -12.55 6.79 -5.22
C ALA A 284 -11.88 7.50 -4.04
N GLY A 285 -11.30 6.75 -3.13
CA GLY A 285 -10.44 7.15 -2.02
C GLY A 285 -9.55 5.98 -1.64
N PRO A 286 -8.57 6.16 -0.73
CA PRO A 286 -7.69 5.09 -0.29
C PRO A 286 -8.46 3.94 0.37
N PRO A 287 -8.41 2.71 -0.17
CA PRO A 287 -9.09 1.56 0.42
C PRO A 287 -8.21 0.86 1.45
N PHE A 288 -8.81 0.21 2.45
CA PHE A 288 -8.12 -0.66 3.40
C PHE A 288 -8.72 -2.06 3.40
N TYR A 289 -7.86 -3.05 3.23
CA TYR A 289 -8.21 -4.47 3.25
C TYR A 289 -7.33 -5.20 4.27
N ALA A 290 -7.97 -5.81 5.28
CA ALA A 290 -7.27 -6.56 6.32
C ALA A 290 -7.24 -8.05 6.00
N PHE A 291 -6.08 -8.68 6.17
CA PHE A 291 -5.88 -10.10 5.95
C PHE A 291 -4.74 -10.66 6.80
N SER A 292 -4.62 -11.99 6.87
CA SER A 292 -3.47 -12.66 7.47
C SER A 292 -2.69 -13.37 6.37
N PRO A 293 -1.39 -13.09 6.21
CA PRO A 293 -0.54 -13.85 5.32
C PRO A 293 -0.48 -15.31 5.79
N PRO A 294 -0.60 -16.30 4.91
CA PRO A 294 -0.51 -17.69 5.29
C PRO A 294 0.94 -18.15 5.45
N ASP A 295 1.23 -19.04 6.40
CA ASP A 295 2.53 -19.66 6.54
C ASP A 295 2.88 -20.52 5.31
N SER A 296 1.88 -21.17 4.74
CA SER A 296 2.02 -21.93 3.50
C SER A 296 0.67 -22.04 2.79
N LEU A 297 0.60 -21.50 1.61
CA LEU A 297 -0.57 -21.60 0.74
C LEU A 297 -0.09 -21.74 -0.71
N ALA A 298 -0.78 -22.55 -1.50
CA ALA A 298 -0.42 -22.67 -2.92
C ALA A 298 -0.58 -21.32 -3.62
N ALA A 299 0.32 -21.02 -4.56
CA ALA A 299 0.18 -19.84 -5.39
C ALA A 299 -1.19 -19.84 -6.10
N GLN A 300 -1.75 -18.61 -6.32
CA GLN A 300 -3.08 -18.39 -6.91
C GLN A 300 -4.28 -18.80 -6.03
N GLU A 301 -4.07 -19.16 -4.77
CA GLU A 301 -5.20 -19.28 -3.86
C GLU A 301 -5.70 -17.91 -3.39
N ARG A 302 -6.93 -17.88 -2.85
CA ARG A 302 -7.57 -16.65 -2.38
C ARG A 302 -7.50 -16.56 -0.87
N LEU A 303 -6.95 -15.45 -0.39
CA LEU A 303 -6.94 -15.13 1.03
C LEU A 303 -8.31 -14.59 1.45
N ALA A 304 -8.74 -14.95 2.65
CA ALA A 304 -9.86 -14.27 3.30
C ALA A 304 -9.47 -12.83 3.61
N VAL A 305 -10.38 -11.90 3.39
CA VAL A 305 -10.12 -10.48 3.55
C VAL A 305 -11.32 -9.75 4.11
N THR A 306 -11.08 -8.77 4.97
CA THR A 306 -12.09 -7.85 5.49
C THR A 306 -11.88 -6.47 4.85
N GLU A 307 -12.92 -5.96 4.18
CA GLU A 307 -12.94 -4.60 3.62
C GLU A 307 -13.21 -3.60 4.75
N LEU A 308 -12.29 -2.68 5.00
CA LEU A 308 -12.36 -1.70 6.08
C LEU A 308 -12.55 -0.26 5.59
N ALA A 309 -12.08 0.06 4.37
CA ALA A 309 -12.38 1.32 3.71
C ALA A 309 -12.51 1.10 2.22
N LYS A 310 -13.52 1.72 1.60
CA LYS A 310 -13.72 1.69 0.15
C LYS A 310 -14.78 2.69 -0.27
N PHE A 311 -14.53 3.36 -1.39
CA PHE A 311 -15.43 4.32 -2.00
C PHE A 311 -15.83 3.85 -3.39
N GLU A 312 -17.11 3.52 -3.60
CA GLU A 312 -17.61 3.03 -4.89
C GLU A 312 -17.97 4.20 -5.83
N ARG A 313 -17.43 4.19 -7.05
CA ARG A 313 -17.82 5.13 -8.10
C ARG A 313 -19.07 4.65 -8.84
N PRO A 314 -19.94 5.55 -9.32
CA PRO A 314 -19.94 7.01 -9.19
C PRO A 314 -20.69 7.55 -7.97
N ASP A 315 -21.28 6.68 -7.15
CA ASP A 315 -22.26 7.04 -6.12
C ASP A 315 -21.58 7.51 -4.80
N GLU A 316 -20.34 7.08 -4.60
CA GLU A 316 -19.53 7.42 -3.42
C GLU A 316 -18.16 7.96 -3.86
N SER A 317 -17.62 8.88 -3.11
CA SER A 317 -16.26 9.40 -3.28
C SER A 317 -15.75 9.88 -1.94
N SER A 318 -14.45 9.73 -1.69
CA SER A 318 -13.84 10.38 -0.54
C SER A 318 -14.02 11.89 -0.66
N GLN A 319 -14.39 12.52 0.44
CA GLN A 319 -14.53 13.98 0.50
C GLN A 319 -13.17 14.66 0.71
N SER A 320 -12.18 13.90 1.16
CA SER A 320 -10.86 14.38 1.52
C SER A 320 -9.87 14.39 0.35
N PHE A 321 -10.13 13.62 -0.72
CA PHE A 321 -9.18 13.48 -1.82
C PHE A 321 -9.79 13.83 -3.17
N PRO A 322 -9.04 14.57 -4.01
CA PRO A 322 -9.42 14.78 -5.40
C PRO A 322 -9.35 13.45 -6.18
N GLU A 323 -10.07 13.36 -7.29
CA GLU A 323 -10.16 12.16 -8.13
C GLU A 323 -8.79 11.71 -8.67
N GLU A 324 -7.87 12.63 -8.83
CA GLU A 324 -6.52 12.43 -9.36
C GLU A 324 -5.46 12.14 -8.29
N ALA A 325 -5.82 12.13 -7.00
CA ALA A 325 -4.88 11.81 -5.93
C ALA A 325 -4.33 10.38 -6.09
N LEU A 326 -3.07 10.21 -5.74
CA LEU A 326 -2.37 8.92 -5.76
C LEU A 326 -1.74 8.68 -4.38
N PHE A 327 -2.16 7.60 -3.70
CA PHE A 327 -1.56 7.14 -2.46
C PHE A 327 -1.00 5.74 -2.66
N SER A 328 0.31 5.60 -2.50
CA SER A 328 1.04 4.36 -2.75
C SER A 328 1.92 3.90 -1.58
N GLY A 329 2.17 4.76 -0.60
CA GLY A 329 2.86 4.39 0.64
C GLY A 329 1.90 4.35 1.82
N GLY A 330 2.10 3.40 2.75
CA GLY A 330 1.32 3.31 3.97
C GLY A 330 2.07 2.61 5.07
N ASP A 331 1.83 3.01 6.33
CA ASP A 331 2.38 2.36 7.50
C ASP A 331 1.57 2.66 8.76
N TRP A 332 1.72 1.79 9.77
CA TRP A 332 1.14 1.96 11.09
C TRP A 332 2.15 2.62 12.04
N ILE A 333 1.83 3.81 12.49
CA ILE A 333 2.67 4.56 13.44
C ILE A 333 2.21 4.30 14.86
N THR A 334 3.13 3.88 15.72
CA THR A 334 2.93 3.82 17.17
C THR A 334 4.07 4.58 17.85
N THR A 335 3.75 5.67 18.54
CA THR A 335 4.74 6.48 19.25
C THR A 335 5.16 5.83 20.57
N SER A 336 6.28 6.27 21.14
CA SER A 336 6.80 5.77 22.42
C SER A 336 5.86 6.00 23.61
N ASP A 337 4.94 6.98 23.52
CA ASP A 337 3.87 7.25 24.49
C ASP A 337 2.54 6.56 24.10
N ASN A 338 2.56 5.65 23.13
CA ASN A 338 1.44 4.82 22.69
C ASN A 338 0.28 5.59 22.04
N ARG A 339 0.57 6.69 21.32
CA ARG A 339 -0.37 7.28 20.37
C ARG A 339 -0.24 6.55 19.03
N ASN A 340 -1.34 6.47 18.29
CA ASN A 340 -1.39 5.66 17.08
C ASN A 340 -1.98 6.45 15.89
N ALA A 341 -1.54 6.12 14.69
CA ALA A 341 -2.16 6.53 13.44
C ALA A 341 -1.85 5.50 12.35
N ILE A 342 -2.72 5.41 11.36
CA ILE A 342 -2.36 4.85 10.07
C ILE A 342 -1.98 6.03 9.17
N ALA A 343 -0.75 6.04 8.68
CA ALA A 343 -0.26 7.07 7.77
C ALA A 343 -0.28 6.55 6.33
N LEU A 344 -0.88 7.32 5.44
CA LEU A 344 -0.73 7.10 4.01
C LEU A 344 0.05 8.27 3.40
N ALA A 345 1.03 7.95 2.58
CA ALA A 345 1.80 8.93 1.83
C ALA A 345 1.46 8.90 0.34
N GLY A 346 1.36 10.06 -0.25
CA GLY A 346 0.99 10.21 -1.63
C GLY A 346 1.00 11.65 -2.12
N ASN A 347 0.26 11.87 -3.20
CA ASN A 347 0.30 13.12 -3.92
C ASN A 347 -1.13 13.59 -4.25
N ALA A 348 -1.45 14.83 -3.91
CA ALA A 348 -2.68 15.50 -4.34
C ALA A 348 -2.42 16.36 -5.58
N THR A 349 -3.40 16.47 -6.47
CA THR A 349 -3.24 17.14 -7.78
C THR A 349 -3.68 18.60 -7.82
N ASP A 350 -4.29 19.10 -6.77
CA ASP A 350 -4.89 20.45 -6.76
C ASP A 350 -3.93 21.59 -6.39
N ILE A 351 -2.61 21.38 -6.49
CA ILE A 351 -1.64 22.43 -6.17
C ILE A 351 -1.22 23.18 -7.43
N GLU A 352 -1.30 24.51 -7.39
CA GLU A 352 -0.77 25.39 -8.43
C GLU A 352 0.73 25.10 -8.63
N PRO A 353 1.20 24.87 -9.86
CA PRO A 353 2.59 24.49 -10.12
C PRO A 353 3.56 25.58 -9.67
N ASN A 354 4.33 25.30 -8.62
CA ASN A 354 5.38 26.19 -8.12
C ASN A 354 6.69 26.11 -8.93
N VAL A 355 6.84 25.10 -9.79
CA VAL A 355 8.07 24.84 -10.54
C VAL A 355 7.79 24.86 -12.03
N THR A 356 8.53 25.68 -12.77
CA THR A 356 8.49 25.66 -14.24
C THR A 356 9.32 24.50 -14.75
N CYS A 357 8.65 23.41 -15.11
CA CYS A 357 9.32 22.24 -15.65
C CYS A 357 9.82 22.46 -17.08
N ALA A 358 11.14 22.38 -17.28
CA ALA A 358 11.78 22.66 -18.56
C ALA A 358 11.41 21.67 -19.71
N PHE A 359 10.64 20.62 -19.40
CA PHE A 359 10.32 19.53 -20.35
C PHE A 359 8.95 19.63 -21.02
N SER A 360 8.08 20.54 -20.56
CA SER A 360 6.84 20.83 -21.25
C SER A 360 6.83 22.29 -21.69
N ALA A 361 7.26 22.54 -22.92
CA ALA A 361 7.15 23.86 -23.52
C ALA A 361 5.68 24.29 -23.73
N GLU A 362 4.70 23.43 -23.48
CA GLU A 362 3.29 23.63 -23.87
C GLU A 362 2.23 23.42 -22.77
N ALA A 363 2.57 22.91 -21.59
CA ALA A 363 1.61 22.85 -20.48
C ALA A 363 2.33 22.88 -19.13
N PRO A 364 1.86 23.64 -18.12
CA PRO A 364 2.30 23.42 -16.75
C PRO A 364 1.90 21.99 -16.37
N VAL A 365 2.88 21.16 -16.03
CA VAL A 365 2.58 19.89 -15.36
C VAL A 365 2.00 20.31 -14.01
N ALA A 366 0.79 19.88 -13.73
CA ALA A 366 0.22 20.03 -12.39
C ALA A 366 1.23 19.45 -11.40
N SER A 367 1.76 20.26 -10.48
CA SER A 367 2.60 19.75 -9.42
C SER A 367 1.66 18.97 -8.48
N THR A 368 1.94 17.71 -8.31
CA THR A 368 1.27 16.90 -7.31
C THR A 368 1.88 17.26 -5.97
N GLY A 369 1.11 17.83 -5.04
CA GLY A 369 1.62 18.17 -3.72
C GLY A 369 1.89 16.91 -2.90
N PRO A 370 3.13 16.69 -2.43
CA PRO A 370 3.46 15.60 -1.53
C PRO A 370 2.73 15.80 -0.19
N GLN A 371 2.04 14.76 0.29
CA GLN A 371 1.27 14.85 1.52
C GLN A 371 1.21 13.52 2.28
N ILE A 372 0.94 13.63 3.57
CA ILE A 372 0.58 12.51 4.44
C ILE A 372 -0.86 12.70 4.90
N ALA A 373 -1.64 11.61 4.83
CA ALA A 373 -2.97 11.51 5.38
C ALA A 373 -2.96 10.57 6.58
N LEU A 374 -3.50 11.02 7.72
CA LEU A 374 -3.56 10.26 8.97
C LEU A 374 -4.98 9.76 9.23
N TYR A 375 -5.10 8.46 9.48
CA TYR A 375 -6.36 7.80 9.79
C TYR A 375 -6.39 7.28 11.22
N ASP A 376 -7.55 7.37 11.86
CA ASP A 376 -7.79 6.82 13.19
C ASP A 376 -8.02 5.30 13.08
N PRO A 377 -7.18 4.46 13.72
CA PRO A 377 -7.41 3.03 13.75
C PRO A 377 -8.77 2.62 14.31
N SER A 378 -9.36 3.43 15.22
CA SER A 378 -10.68 3.14 15.76
C SER A 378 -11.80 3.15 14.73
N ASP A 379 -11.66 3.93 13.65
CA ASP A 379 -12.62 3.95 12.54
C ASP A 379 -12.67 2.60 11.83
N LEU A 380 -11.49 1.97 11.63
CA LEU A 380 -11.40 0.64 11.04
C LEU A 380 -11.99 -0.43 11.95
N ALA A 381 -11.79 -0.31 13.28
CA ALA A 381 -12.42 -1.19 14.25
C ALA A 381 -13.95 -1.08 14.23
N GLU A 382 -14.49 0.14 14.10
CA GLU A 382 -15.94 0.37 13.97
C GLU A 382 -16.51 -0.25 12.68
N VAL A 383 -15.77 -0.21 11.57
CA VAL A 383 -16.16 -0.88 10.32
C VAL A 383 -16.16 -2.39 10.50
N ALA A 384 -15.10 -2.95 11.07
CA ALA A 384 -15.01 -4.39 11.34
C ALA A 384 -16.14 -4.88 12.26
N ALA A 385 -16.55 -4.06 13.23
CA ALA A 385 -17.68 -4.33 14.11
C ALA A 385 -19.07 -4.10 13.45
N GLY A 386 -19.12 -3.59 12.22
CA GLY A 386 -20.38 -3.27 11.50
C GLY A 386 -21.12 -2.04 12.03
N VAL A 387 -20.42 -1.16 12.75
CA VAL A 387 -20.96 0.09 13.33
C VAL A 387 -20.84 1.24 12.33
N ARG A 388 -19.79 1.25 11.51
CA ARG A 388 -19.49 2.25 10.49
C ARG A 388 -19.47 1.59 9.10
N LEU A 389 -19.75 2.36 8.05
CA LEU A 389 -19.58 1.90 6.68
C LEU A 389 -18.15 2.11 6.18
N PRO A 390 -17.60 1.25 5.31
CA PRO A 390 -16.29 1.44 4.69
C PRO A 390 -16.13 2.77 3.96
N SER A 391 -17.20 3.33 3.38
CA SER A 391 -17.20 4.63 2.69
C SER A 391 -17.24 5.85 3.61
N GLU A 392 -17.30 5.64 4.93
CA GLU A 392 -17.29 6.71 5.94
C GLU A 392 -15.92 6.86 6.62
N VAL A 393 -14.92 6.07 6.20
CA VAL A 393 -13.55 6.13 6.74
C VAL A 393 -12.77 7.22 6.02
N GLU A 394 -12.62 8.35 6.67
CA GLU A 394 -11.87 9.50 6.14
C GLU A 394 -10.67 9.82 7.04
N PRO A 395 -9.60 10.42 6.51
CA PRO A 395 -8.48 10.85 7.35
C PRO A 395 -8.93 11.96 8.31
N TYR A 396 -8.46 11.90 9.54
CA TYR A 396 -8.72 12.99 10.51
C TYR A 396 -7.79 14.18 10.30
N GLU A 397 -6.63 13.98 9.64
CA GLU A 397 -5.69 15.04 9.32
C GLU A 397 -4.97 14.74 7.99
N ILE A 398 -4.76 15.78 7.19
CA ILE A 398 -3.92 15.73 5.98
C ILE A 398 -2.97 16.92 6.04
N PHE A 399 -1.68 16.69 5.84
CA PHE A 399 -0.70 17.75 5.82
C PHE A 399 0.30 17.59 4.68
N SER A 400 0.80 18.75 4.20
CA SER A 400 1.76 18.82 3.11
C SER A 400 3.18 18.59 3.61
N LEU A 401 3.97 17.86 2.83
CA LEU A 401 5.43 17.76 2.97
C LEU A 401 6.17 18.77 2.09
N GLU A 402 5.44 19.73 1.47
CA GLU A 402 6.05 20.77 0.67
C GLU A 402 7.01 21.61 1.53
N GLY A 403 8.26 21.71 1.11
CA GLY A 403 9.33 22.34 1.88
C GLY A 403 10.24 21.35 2.63
N ASP A 404 9.76 20.14 2.92
CA ASP A 404 10.56 19.05 3.51
C ASP A 404 11.08 18.07 2.45
N VAL A 405 10.55 18.11 1.23
CA VAL A 405 10.99 17.35 0.07
C VAL A 405 11.73 18.26 -0.92
N ILE A 406 12.55 17.66 -1.78
CA ILE A 406 13.31 18.40 -2.79
C ILE A 406 12.36 18.85 -3.90
N PRO A 407 12.25 20.15 -4.21
CA PRO A 407 11.41 20.63 -5.30
C PRO A 407 11.89 20.09 -6.64
N THR A 408 11.12 19.24 -7.29
CA THR A 408 11.41 18.68 -8.61
C THR A 408 10.20 18.71 -9.53
N CYS A 409 10.44 18.55 -10.83
CA CYS A 409 9.37 18.38 -11.80
C CYS A 409 8.83 16.96 -11.76
N GLY A 410 7.64 16.78 -11.20
CA GLY A 410 7.01 15.48 -11.02
C GLY A 410 7.39 14.86 -9.67
N GLU A 411 7.43 15.68 -8.64
CA GLU A 411 7.56 15.25 -7.25
C GLU A 411 6.56 14.15 -6.97
N GLN A 412 7.06 12.95 -6.72
CA GLN A 412 6.24 11.83 -6.32
C GLN A 412 6.78 11.27 -5.02
N ILE A 413 5.96 11.36 -3.99
CA ILE A 413 6.12 10.55 -2.80
C ILE A 413 5.46 9.20 -3.10
N SER A 414 6.21 8.13 -2.87
CA SER A 414 5.77 6.77 -3.19
C SER A 414 5.62 5.90 -1.94
N GLY A 415 6.73 5.39 -1.42
CA GLY A 415 6.74 4.50 -0.26
C GLY A 415 7.01 5.25 1.04
N ILE A 416 6.43 4.74 2.13
CA ILE A 416 6.86 5.08 3.49
C ILE A 416 7.10 3.81 4.28
N SER A 417 7.98 3.89 5.29
CA SER A 417 8.15 2.82 6.27
C SER A 417 8.60 3.38 7.61
N TYR A 418 8.08 2.81 8.70
CA TYR A 418 8.26 3.30 10.04
C TYR A 418 9.15 2.39 10.89
N ASP A 419 10.21 2.98 11.45
CA ASP A 419 11.06 2.38 12.46
C ASP A 419 10.49 2.69 13.84
N ALA A 420 9.70 1.77 14.36
CA ALA A 420 8.99 1.94 15.63
C ALA A 420 9.95 2.01 16.83
N GLU A 421 11.14 1.37 16.76
CA GLU A 421 12.11 1.38 17.85
C GLU A 421 12.73 2.77 18.04
N ASN A 422 13.03 3.47 16.94
CA ASN A 422 13.67 4.77 16.97
C ASN A 422 12.70 5.94 16.70
N GLY A 423 11.43 5.66 16.43
CA GLY A 423 10.41 6.67 16.09
C GLY A 423 10.76 7.43 14.82
N ARG A 424 11.22 6.74 13.77
CA ARG A 424 11.61 7.35 12.49
C ARG A 424 10.72 6.89 11.35
N LEU A 425 10.19 7.85 10.60
CA LEU A 425 9.48 7.57 9.35
C LEU A 425 10.40 7.88 8.18
N PHE A 426 10.58 6.91 7.31
CA PHE A 426 11.27 7.05 6.02
C PHE A 426 10.23 7.32 4.95
N VAL A 427 10.43 8.38 4.16
CA VAL A 427 9.54 8.80 3.09
C VAL A 427 10.35 8.85 1.80
N VAL A 428 9.98 8.06 0.82
CA VAL A 428 10.68 8.00 -0.47
C VAL A 428 10.11 9.03 -1.43
N GLN A 429 10.99 9.86 -1.97
CA GLN A 429 10.73 10.72 -3.11
C GLN A 429 11.39 10.12 -4.34
N GLU A 430 10.58 9.75 -5.33
CA GLU A 430 11.07 9.20 -6.59
C GLU A 430 11.70 10.29 -7.47
N ARG A 431 12.58 9.86 -8.38
CA ARG A 431 13.04 10.65 -9.54
C ARG A 431 13.66 12.00 -9.21
N VAL A 432 14.33 12.09 -8.09
CA VAL A 432 15.07 13.32 -7.75
C VAL A 432 16.31 13.38 -8.61
N THR A 433 16.36 14.32 -9.55
CA THR A 433 17.54 14.52 -10.39
C THR A 433 18.43 15.61 -9.83
N THR A 434 19.71 15.33 -9.74
CA THR A 434 20.75 16.31 -9.39
C THR A 434 21.48 16.83 -10.61
N SER A 435 21.37 16.13 -11.74
CA SER A 435 22.12 16.41 -12.95
C SER A 435 21.26 16.99 -14.07
N SER A 436 21.92 17.62 -15.03
CA SER A 436 21.29 18.11 -16.26
C SER A 436 20.82 16.97 -17.20
N THR A 437 21.04 15.72 -16.81
CA THR A 437 20.63 14.54 -17.54
C THR A 437 19.42 13.91 -16.88
N LEU A 438 18.31 13.78 -17.60
CA LEU A 438 17.04 13.14 -17.17
C LEU A 438 17.19 11.66 -16.74
N PHE A 439 18.35 11.07 -16.99
CA PHE A 439 18.57 9.64 -16.80
C PHE A 439 19.21 9.26 -15.46
N ASP A 440 19.61 10.25 -14.65
CA ASP A 440 20.22 10.03 -13.32
C ASP A 440 19.25 10.30 -12.16
N ALA A 441 17.96 10.17 -12.38
CA ALA A 441 16.94 10.44 -11.38
C ALA A 441 16.88 9.31 -10.35
N ARG A 442 17.53 9.51 -9.19
CA ARG A 442 17.55 8.54 -8.07
C ARG A 442 16.49 8.86 -7.03
N PRO A 443 16.00 7.86 -6.27
CA PRO A 443 15.22 8.13 -5.08
C PRO A 443 16.03 8.88 -4.02
N VAL A 444 15.35 9.79 -3.33
CA VAL A 444 15.82 10.40 -2.08
C VAL A 444 14.91 9.96 -0.96
N ILE A 445 15.50 9.56 0.15
CA ILE A 445 14.78 9.14 1.33
C ILE A 445 14.82 10.28 2.35
N HIS A 446 13.66 10.86 2.65
CA HIS A 446 13.48 11.87 3.68
C HIS A 446 13.14 11.16 4.99
N VAL A 447 13.72 11.65 6.09
CA VAL A 447 13.53 11.03 7.41
C VAL A 447 12.89 12.03 8.35
N PHE A 448 11.80 11.61 8.98
CA PHE A 448 11.09 12.35 10.00
C PHE A 448 11.22 11.62 11.34
N SER A 449 11.41 12.37 12.41
CA SER A 449 11.28 11.86 13.78
C SER A 449 9.83 12.07 14.23
N ILE A 450 9.19 11.01 14.67
CA ILE A 450 7.83 11.05 15.24
C ILE A 450 7.95 11.07 16.75
N ARG A 451 7.29 12.04 17.42
CA ARG A 451 7.46 12.32 18.86
C ARG A 451 6.18 12.11 19.63
#